data_a1e7820850812f0b35d036611e8d602b
#
_entry.id   a1e7820850812f0b35d036611e8d602b
#
_cell.length_a   1.000
_cell.length_b   1.000
_cell.length_c   1.000
_cell.angle_alpha   90.00
_cell.angle_beta   90.00
_cell.angle_gamma   90.00
#
_symmetry.space_group_name_H-M   'P 1'
#
loop_
_entity.id
_entity.type
_entity.pdbx_description
1 polymer ?
#
loop_
_entity_poly.entity_id
_entity_poly.type
_entity_poly.pdbx_seq_one_letter_code
_entity_poly.pdbx_strand_id
1 'polypeptide(L)'
;MSTYNNKYDILASTIAPNPASVKYWADLASNPNGGDLKYFDGKEWKYVNNQATSDIKDLRSDLTSEVNRATSRENEIEAKIDALIGDAPEIMDSLPELIDVINNHAEIIEGKVDKVSGKGLSTNDYTTAEKNKLAGIAANANNYTLPTASDSTLGGIKTGFVSTDTKKAVKLQDGKAYVEINSTNIEINDIPNAESFYSYGVSWQTGSLNATLARIGNLDLHRTLPIQNKMRGCTLADDGTVNHYFKDDWSANEDGTPIKKDGSDGMVMIEIPEFYVKCQSKNGIDSMSISEYALDGYTLVKKQYVSAYEATVDRTKSDTLKLASVVNTTANFRGGNNNAERDEAENTQLGMPLTSTTRANFRKYARNRATGTKWNMLDFFATNTIWLLYTVEYASWNSQLAFNAALTNDGFKQGGLGNGVTNVTGTDWNTFNNYYPIIPCGTSDALGNKTGEVEYTLPSTFKPDTVVKVKVPRYRGIENPFGHIWKNVDGVIFDIKSDSDGGTSTIYLAKTEADYGDTVTEGFSELGQLPRKGGAISDTYLGTFIPSEATGASSTTGRCDNFETNIASSSLRTLFYGGHADYGAFAGLGYCGSANTVGASSARCGSRLVYRP
;
A
#
# COMPACT_ATOMS: atom_id res chain seq x y z
N MET A 1 -45.88 11.38 -31.97
CA MET A 1 -45.75 11.95 -30.62
C MET A 1 -45.70 10.79 -29.63
N SER A 2 -44.53 10.47 -29.12
CA SER A 2 -44.41 9.47 -28.07
C SER A 2 -44.29 10.23 -26.73
N THR A 3 -45.41 10.24 -25.99
CA THR A 3 -45.44 10.79 -24.63
C THR A 3 -44.91 9.76 -23.68
N TYR A 4 -43.65 9.91 -23.22
CA TYR A 4 -43.17 9.21 -22.05
C TYR A 4 -43.52 10.04 -20.82
N ASN A 5 -44.61 9.68 -20.15
CA ASN A 5 -44.89 10.10 -18.78
C ASN A 5 -43.95 9.31 -17.86
N ASN A 6 -42.85 9.90 -17.42
CA ASN A 6 -41.99 9.28 -16.44
C ASN A 6 -42.35 9.79 -15.03
N LYS A 7 -41.90 9.06 -14.04
CA LYS A 7 -42.13 9.21 -12.60
C LYS A 7 -41.73 10.60 -12.01
N TYR A 8 -41.28 11.54 -12.84
CA TYR A 8 -40.63 12.82 -12.42
C TYR A 8 -41.25 14.07 -13.11
N ASP A 9 -42.41 13.96 -13.74
CA ASP A 9 -43.04 15.08 -14.41
C ASP A 9 -42.15 15.78 -15.48
N ILE A 10 -41.36 15.01 -16.20
CA ILE A 10 -40.50 15.50 -17.29
C ILE A 10 -41.14 15.09 -18.63
N LEU A 11 -41.32 16.06 -19.51
CA LEU A 11 -41.74 15.81 -20.89
C LEU A 11 -40.57 16.07 -21.85
N ALA A 12 -40.21 15.10 -22.69
CA ALA A 12 -39.22 15.26 -23.76
C ALA A 12 -39.98 15.60 -25.07
N SER A 13 -39.68 16.76 -25.64
CA SER A 13 -40.29 17.19 -26.91
C SER A 13 -39.39 18.25 -27.60
N THR A 14 -39.62 18.43 -28.90
CA THR A 14 -38.99 19.48 -29.71
C THR A 14 -39.70 20.83 -29.62
N ILE A 15 -40.86 20.88 -28.98
CA ILE A 15 -41.67 22.11 -28.81
C ILE A 15 -41.88 22.29 -27.30
N ALA A 16 -41.70 23.52 -26.81
CA ALA A 16 -41.87 23.86 -25.42
C ALA A 16 -43.31 23.49 -24.94
N PRO A 17 -43.48 22.66 -23.88
CA PRO A 17 -44.78 22.27 -23.38
C PRO A 17 -45.47 23.41 -22.63
N ASN A 18 -46.77 23.26 -22.40
CA ASN A 18 -47.48 24.16 -21.51
C ASN A 18 -46.97 24.02 -20.07
N PRO A 19 -46.45 25.10 -19.46
CA PRO A 19 -45.87 25.04 -18.10
C PRO A 19 -46.86 24.58 -17.00
N ALA A 20 -48.16 24.65 -17.25
CA ALA A 20 -49.19 24.13 -16.33
C ALA A 20 -49.30 22.61 -16.33
N SER A 21 -48.71 21.91 -17.29
CA SER A 21 -48.81 20.47 -17.47
C SER A 21 -47.56 19.68 -17.08
N VAL A 22 -46.42 20.31 -17.01
CA VAL A 22 -45.14 19.63 -16.67
C VAL A 22 -44.23 20.55 -15.87
N LYS A 23 -43.41 19.97 -14.98
CA LYS A 23 -42.45 20.69 -14.17
C LYS A 23 -41.14 20.94 -14.89
N TYR A 24 -40.69 19.99 -15.67
CA TYR A 24 -39.43 20.04 -16.39
C TYR A 24 -39.66 19.64 -17.85
N TRP A 25 -38.87 20.24 -18.72
CA TRP A 25 -38.86 19.99 -20.15
C TRP A 25 -37.48 19.56 -20.63
N ALA A 26 -37.40 18.38 -21.25
CA ALA A 26 -36.24 17.97 -22.01
C ALA A 26 -36.37 18.47 -23.45
N ASP A 27 -35.70 19.58 -23.78
CA ASP A 27 -35.79 20.28 -25.06
C ASP A 27 -35.00 19.53 -26.14
N LEU A 28 -35.67 18.70 -26.90
CA LEU A 28 -35.07 17.93 -28.00
C LEU A 28 -34.71 18.79 -29.21
N ALA A 29 -35.23 20.03 -29.32
CA ALA A 29 -34.88 20.92 -30.39
C ALA A 29 -33.48 21.56 -30.15
N SER A 30 -33.13 21.79 -28.88
CA SER A 30 -31.78 22.26 -28.51
C SER A 30 -30.73 21.15 -28.50
N ASN A 31 -31.17 19.92 -28.16
CA ASN A 31 -30.28 18.75 -28.13
C ASN A 31 -31.03 17.48 -28.51
N PRO A 32 -30.94 16.99 -29.76
CA PRO A 32 -31.68 15.81 -30.25
C PRO A 32 -31.31 14.49 -29.55
N ASN A 33 -30.14 14.42 -28.90
CA ASN A 33 -29.58 13.21 -28.29
C ASN A 33 -29.95 13.04 -26.80
N GLY A 34 -31.00 13.68 -26.31
CA GLY A 34 -31.47 13.48 -24.93
C GLY A 34 -32.19 14.70 -24.35
N GLY A 35 -32.17 15.82 -25.05
CA GLY A 35 -32.78 17.09 -24.64
C GLY A 35 -31.98 17.83 -23.57
N ASP A 36 -32.04 19.14 -23.63
CA ASP A 36 -31.54 19.99 -22.56
C ASP A 36 -32.65 20.18 -21.51
N LEU A 37 -32.33 19.85 -20.25
CA LEU A 37 -33.33 19.90 -19.19
C LEU A 37 -33.61 21.34 -18.77
N LYS A 38 -34.86 21.75 -18.84
CA LYS A 38 -35.32 23.10 -18.47
C LYS A 38 -36.43 23.03 -17.42
N TYR A 39 -36.54 24.05 -16.60
CA TYR A 39 -37.65 24.29 -15.68
C TYR A 39 -38.29 25.63 -15.99
N PHE A 40 -39.58 25.77 -15.66
CA PHE A 40 -40.31 27.03 -15.85
C PHE A 40 -40.21 27.89 -14.59
N ASP A 41 -39.68 29.12 -14.69
CA ASP A 41 -39.43 30.00 -13.55
C ASP A 41 -40.64 30.91 -13.20
N GLY A 42 -41.78 30.68 -13.84
CA GLY A 42 -42.98 31.50 -13.74
C GLY A 42 -43.14 32.52 -14.89
N LYS A 43 -42.12 32.67 -15.73
CA LYS A 43 -42.13 33.56 -16.90
C LYS A 43 -41.62 32.88 -18.16
N GLU A 44 -40.57 32.10 -18.05
CA GLU A 44 -39.94 31.42 -19.19
C GLU A 44 -39.29 30.09 -18.79
N TRP A 45 -38.96 29.23 -19.77
CA TRP A 45 -38.23 27.98 -19.58
C TRP A 45 -36.71 28.27 -19.46
N LYS A 46 -36.12 27.95 -18.30
CA LYS A 46 -34.69 28.11 -17.99
C LYS A 46 -33.98 26.77 -17.83
N TYR A 47 -32.72 26.74 -18.20
CA TYR A 47 -31.87 25.56 -17.97
C TYR A 47 -31.73 25.23 -16.49
N VAL A 48 -31.85 23.97 -16.15
CA VAL A 48 -31.80 23.50 -14.75
C VAL A 48 -30.44 23.71 -14.12
N ASN A 49 -29.37 23.65 -14.91
CA ASN A 49 -28.02 23.90 -14.40
C ASN A 49 -27.04 24.25 -15.54
N ASN A 50 -26.60 25.48 -15.61
CA ASN A 50 -25.61 25.93 -16.58
C ASN A 50 -24.24 25.25 -16.37
N GLN A 51 -23.88 24.91 -15.12
CA GLN A 51 -22.60 24.29 -14.80
C GLN A 51 -22.59 22.83 -15.28
N ALA A 52 -23.61 22.05 -14.97
CA ALA A 52 -23.71 20.66 -15.42
C ALA A 52 -23.73 20.53 -16.95
N THR A 53 -24.32 21.50 -17.66
CA THR A 53 -24.32 21.52 -19.14
C THR A 53 -22.92 21.83 -19.69
N SER A 54 -22.17 22.71 -19.02
CA SER A 54 -20.77 22.97 -19.34
C SER A 54 -19.91 21.75 -19.08
N ASP A 55 -20.01 21.16 -17.92
CA ASP A 55 -19.24 19.97 -17.51
C ASP A 55 -19.50 18.77 -18.44
N ILE A 56 -20.75 18.57 -18.88
CA ILE A 56 -21.10 17.53 -19.87
C ILE A 56 -20.48 17.85 -21.25
N LYS A 57 -20.42 19.11 -21.62
CA LYS A 57 -19.79 19.54 -22.89
C LYS A 57 -18.30 19.30 -22.85
N ASP A 58 -17.65 19.61 -21.74
CA ASP A 58 -16.22 19.42 -21.53
C ASP A 58 -15.90 17.92 -21.49
N LEU A 59 -16.67 17.09 -20.78
CA LEU A 59 -16.56 15.64 -20.77
C LEU A 59 -16.74 15.01 -22.15
N ARG A 60 -17.65 15.54 -22.98
CA ARG A 60 -17.82 15.09 -24.38
C ARG A 60 -16.62 15.46 -25.25
N SER A 61 -16.03 16.64 -25.02
CA SER A 61 -14.82 17.07 -25.71
C SER A 61 -13.65 16.16 -25.34
N ASP A 62 -13.48 15.86 -24.07
CA ASP A 62 -12.44 14.99 -23.56
C ASP A 62 -12.61 13.53 -24.07
N LEU A 63 -13.84 13.02 -24.07
CA LEU A 63 -14.17 11.72 -24.64
C LEU A 63 -13.86 11.67 -26.15
N THR A 64 -14.19 12.72 -26.89
CA THR A 64 -13.87 12.80 -28.32
C THR A 64 -12.37 12.81 -28.56
N SER A 65 -11.64 13.53 -27.72
CA SER A 65 -10.17 13.59 -27.78
C SER A 65 -9.54 12.22 -27.49
N GLU A 66 -10.07 11.50 -26.50
CA GLU A 66 -9.60 10.16 -26.14
C GLU A 66 -9.95 9.11 -27.20
N VAL A 67 -11.14 9.18 -27.80
CA VAL A 67 -11.52 8.33 -28.95
C VAL A 67 -10.57 8.57 -30.12
N ASN A 68 -10.27 9.82 -30.46
CA ASN A 68 -9.32 10.14 -31.53
C ASN A 68 -7.91 9.63 -31.22
N ARG A 69 -7.47 9.74 -29.96
CA ARG A 69 -6.19 9.21 -29.50
C ARG A 69 -6.13 7.68 -29.58
N ALA A 70 -7.20 7.01 -29.17
CA ALA A 70 -7.33 5.54 -29.25
C ALA A 70 -7.29 5.06 -30.70
N THR A 71 -8.10 5.68 -31.58
CA THR A 71 -8.14 5.35 -33.00
C THR A 71 -6.79 5.57 -33.68
N SER A 72 -6.08 6.67 -33.36
CA SER A 72 -4.73 6.92 -33.89
C SER A 72 -3.76 5.84 -33.45
N ARG A 73 -3.89 5.34 -32.22
CA ARG A 73 -3.04 4.28 -31.68
C ARG A 73 -3.36 2.92 -32.30
N GLU A 74 -4.63 2.64 -32.54
CA GLU A 74 -5.07 1.44 -33.26
C GLU A 74 -4.49 1.40 -34.68
N ASN A 75 -4.61 2.51 -35.44
CA ASN A 75 -4.02 2.63 -36.77
C ASN A 75 -2.49 2.47 -36.75
N GLU A 76 -1.81 2.99 -35.70
CA GLU A 76 -0.36 2.82 -35.55
C GLU A 76 0.03 1.37 -35.24
N ILE A 77 -0.81 0.65 -34.51
CA ILE A 77 -0.64 -0.80 -34.24
C ILE A 77 -0.90 -1.60 -35.51
N GLU A 78 -1.96 -1.30 -36.26
CA GLU A 78 -2.25 -1.93 -37.55
C GLU A 78 -1.08 -1.74 -38.51
N ALA A 79 -0.57 -0.52 -38.66
CA ALA A 79 0.59 -0.24 -39.50
C ALA A 79 1.86 -0.99 -39.06
N LYS A 80 2.03 -1.21 -37.74
CA LYS A 80 3.14 -2.03 -37.22
C LYS A 80 2.92 -3.51 -37.45
N ILE A 81 1.69 -3.99 -37.38
CA ILE A 81 1.32 -5.37 -37.72
C ILE A 81 1.58 -5.61 -39.22
N ASP A 82 1.14 -4.72 -40.08
CA ASP A 82 1.37 -4.78 -41.51
C ASP A 82 2.88 -4.78 -41.86
N ALA A 83 3.66 -3.93 -41.18
CA ALA A 83 5.10 -3.88 -41.30
C ALA A 83 5.82 -5.13 -40.74
N LEU A 84 5.23 -5.81 -39.76
CA LEU A 84 5.75 -7.06 -39.17
C LEU A 84 5.43 -8.30 -40.03
N ILE A 85 4.28 -8.27 -40.71
CA ILE A 85 3.86 -9.33 -41.62
C ILE A 85 4.69 -9.26 -42.90
N GLY A 86 5.24 -8.09 -43.23
CA GLY A 86 6.06 -7.85 -44.44
C GLY A 86 5.27 -8.12 -45.70
N ASP A 87 5.98 -8.17 -46.83
CA ASP A 87 5.43 -8.64 -48.12
C ASP A 87 5.26 -10.17 -48.10
N ALA A 88 4.49 -10.71 -47.13
CA ALA A 88 4.06 -12.10 -47.25
C ALA A 88 3.20 -12.21 -48.52
N PRO A 89 3.45 -13.19 -49.42
CA PRO A 89 2.64 -13.34 -50.60
C PRO A 89 1.17 -13.40 -50.25
N GLU A 90 0.31 -12.72 -51.03
CA GLU A 90 -1.16 -12.63 -50.85
C GLU A 90 -1.87 -13.97 -50.57
N ILE A 91 -1.18 -15.08 -50.68
CA ILE A 91 -1.63 -16.46 -50.42
C ILE A 91 -1.53 -16.87 -48.93
N MET A 92 -1.12 -15.98 -48.00
CA MET A 92 -0.90 -16.36 -46.58
C MET A 92 -1.72 -15.55 -45.58
N ASP A 93 -2.76 -14.86 -46.03
CA ASP A 93 -3.53 -13.95 -45.18
C ASP A 93 -4.57 -14.64 -44.27
N SER A 94 -4.77 -15.94 -44.41
CA SER A 94 -5.71 -16.66 -43.53
C SER A 94 -5.24 -18.08 -43.17
N LEU A 95 -5.66 -18.56 -42.02
CA LEU A 95 -5.39 -19.94 -41.58
C LEU A 95 -5.88 -21.00 -42.58
N PRO A 96 -7.04 -20.85 -43.25
CA PRO A 96 -7.46 -21.74 -44.35
C PRO A 96 -6.49 -21.74 -45.51
N GLU A 97 -5.99 -20.59 -45.96
CA GLU A 97 -5.02 -20.48 -47.07
C GLU A 97 -3.68 -21.13 -46.75
N LEU A 98 -3.23 -21.01 -45.50
CA LEU A 98 -2.03 -21.72 -45.02
C LEU A 98 -2.22 -23.25 -45.08
N ILE A 99 -3.40 -23.74 -44.74
CA ILE A 99 -3.76 -25.15 -44.82
C ILE A 99 -3.77 -25.62 -46.29
N ASP A 100 -4.31 -24.81 -47.20
CA ASP A 100 -4.32 -25.12 -48.62
C ASP A 100 -2.91 -25.14 -49.22
N VAL A 101 -2.03 -24.22 -48.82
CA VAL A 101 -0.61 -24.23 -49.22
C VAL A 101 0.11 -25.47 -48.70
N ILE A 102 -0.14 -25.88 -47.44
CA ILE A 102 0.43 -27.10 -46.86
C ILE A 102 -0.07 -28.34 -47.58
N ASN A 103 -1.37 -28.42 -47.89
CA ASN A 103 -1.96 -29.55 -48.60
C ASN A 103 -1.45 -29.64 -50.05
N ASN A 104 -1.36 -28.50 -50.76
CA ASN A 104 -0.78 -28.45 -52.12
C ASN A 104 0.70 -28.85 -52.14
N HIS A 105 1.49 -28.49 -51.13
CA HIS A 105 2.86 -28.94 -50.99
C HIS A 105 2.94 -30.44 -50.69
N ALA A 106 2.00 -31.00 -49.92
CA ALA A 106 1.92 -32.43 -49.68
C ALA A 106 1.62 -33.21 -50.98
N GLU A 107 0.68 -32.72 -51.82
CA GLU A 107 0.38 -33.31 -53.14
C GLU A 107 1.56 -33.19 -54.12
N ILE A 108 2.29 -32.06 -54.10
CA ILE A 108 3.50 -31.88 -54.93
C ILE A 108 4.62 -32.83 -54.48
N ILE A 109 4.74 -33.10 -53.18
CA ILE A 109 5.74 -34.06 -52.65
C ILE A 109 5.34 -35.49 -52.98
N GLU A 110 4.05 -35.86 -52.87
CA GLU A 110 3.57 -37.18 -53.27
C GLU A 110 3.76 -37.47 -54.80
N GLY A 111 3.59 -36.41 -55.61
CA GLY A 111 3.77 -36.54 -57.09
C GLY A 111 5.23 -36.54 -57.56
N LYS A 112 6.20 -36.23 -56.70
CA LYS A 112 7.64 -36.19 -57.06
C LYS A 112 8.44 -37.40 -56.64
N VAL A 113 7.81 -38.32 -55.93
CA VAL A 113 8.51 -39.56 -55.53
C VAL A 113 7.79 -40.78 -56.11
N ASP A 114 8.27 -41.28 -57.26
CA ASP A 114 7.82 -42.57 -57.79
C ASP A 114 8.12 -43.67 -56.76
N LYS A 115 7.07 -44.22 -56.19
CA LYS A 115 7.12 -45.32 -55.22
C LYS A 115 7.42 -46.59 -55.99
N VAL A 116 8.69 -46.96 -56.14
CA VAL A 116 9.10 -48.27 -56.63
C VAL A 116 8.98 -49.27 -55.48
N SER A 117 8.09 -50.26 -55.65
CA SER A 117 7.84 -51.28 -54.59
C SER A 117 9.16 -52.01 -54.26
N GLY A 118 9.54 -51.98 -53.01
CA GLY A 118 10.71 -52.63 -52.46
C GLY A 118 11.99 -51.79 -52.38
N LYS A 119 11.94 -50.46 -52.72
CA LYS A 119 13.07 -49.56 -52.58
C LYS A 119 12.69 -48.39 -51.69
N GLY A 120 13.59 -47.98 -50.75
CA GLY A 120 13.44 -46.78 -49.96
C GLY A 120 13.59 -45.52 -50.82
N LEU A 121 13.28 -44.33 -50.22
CA LEU A 121 13.21 -43.01 -50.87
C LEU A 121 14.52 -42.44 -51.45
N SER A 122 15.41 -43.26 -51.95
CA SER A 122 16.65 -42.82 -52.64
C SER A 122 16.92 -43.65 -53.86
N THR A 123 16.67 -43.06 -55.01
CA THR A 123 17.15 -43.55 -56.32
C THR A 123 18.54 -43.00 -56.63
N ASN A 124 19.27 -42.48 -55.66
CA ASN A 124 20.65 -42.10 -55.88
C ASN A 124 21.51 -43.38 -56.02
N ASP A 125 21.76 -43.75 -57.24
CA ASP A 125 22.84 -44.67 -57.55
C ASP A 125 24.15 -44.03 -57.18
N TYR A 126 24.66 -44.41 -56.01
CA TYR A 126 26.00 -44.01 -55.63
C TYR A 126 26.99 -44.37 -56.72
N THR A 127 27.75 -43.41 -57.18
CA THR A 127 28.88 -43.65 -58.06
C THR A 127 29.86 -44.64 -57.43
N THR A 128 30.67 -45.34 -58.19
CA THR A 128 31.69 -46.27 -57.66
C THR A 128 32.60 -45.55 -56.62
N ALA A 129 32.87 -44.26 -56.84
CA ALA A 129 33.65 -43.44 -55.91
C ALA A 129 32.93 -43.21 -54.58
N GLU A 130 31.62 -43.06 -54.60
CA GLU A 130 30.80 -42.87 -53.37
C GLU A 130 30.58 -44.20 -52.65
N LYS A 131 30.40 -45.31 -53.37
CA LYS A 131 30.38 -46.68 -52.80
C LYS A 131 31.69 -47.01 -52.11
N ASN A 132 32.83 -46.64 -52.69
CA ASN A 132 34.13 -46.80 -52.03
C ASN A 132 34.34 -45.93 -50.85
N LYS A 133 33.80 -44.70 -50.81
CA LYS A 133 33.78 -43.84 -49.60
C LYS A 133 32.92 -44.46 -48.54
N LEU A 134 31.73 -44.99 -48.87
CA LEU A 134 30.83 -45.65 -47.95
C LEU A 134 31.44 -46.95 -47.38
N ALA A 135 32.12 -47.73 -48.21
CA ALA A 135 32.84 -48.95 -47.80
C ALA A 135 34.06 -48.64 -46.88
N GLY A 136 34.60 -47.42 -46.96
CA GLY A 136 35.69 -46.95 -46.08
C GLY A 136 35.18 -46.41 -44.74
N ILE A 137 33.87 -46.35 -44.56
CA ILE A 137 33.29 -45.96 -43.22
C ILE A 137 33.36 -47.24 -42.37
N ALA A 138 34.09 -47.17 -41.27
CA ALA A 138 34.20 -48.26 -40.31
C ALA A 138 32.81 -48.72 -39.82
N ALA A 139 32.64 -50.05 -39.63
CA ALA A 139 31.37 -50.69 -39.28
C ALA A 139 30.69 -50.13 -38.00
N ASN A 140 31.35 -49.25 -37.23
CA ASN A 140 30.89 -48.58 -36.03
C ASN A 140 30.91 -47.05 -36.17
N ALA A 141 30.85 -46.48 -37.37
CA ALA A 141 30.88 -45.03 -37.56
C ALA A 141 29.73 -44.30 -36.86
N ASN A 142 28.62 -45.00 -36.54
CA ASN A 142 27.52 -44.49 -35.75
C ASN A 142 27.79 -44.54 -34.22
N ASN A 143 28.88 -45.17 -33.78
CA ASN A 143 29.33 -45.21 -32.38
C ASN A 143 30.47 -44.24 -32.14
N TYR A 144 30.50 -43.13 -32.88
CA TYR A 144 31.45 -42.06 -32.55
C TYR A 144 31.07 -41.44 -31.19
N THR A 145 31.76 -41.88 -30.16
CA THR A 145 31.68 -41.22 -28.88
C THR A 145 32.53 -39.96 -28.98
N LEU A 146 31.88 -38.80 -28.99
CA LEU A 146 32.57 -37.53 -28.92
C LEU A 146 33.52 -37.58 -27.72
N PRO A 147 34.81 -37.36 -27.89
CA PRO A 147 35.70 -37.24 -26.74
C PRO A 147 35.19 -36.14 -25.80
N THR A 148 35.33 -36.36 -24.50
CA THR A 148 34.99 -35.32 -23.50
C THR A 148 35.78 -34.06 -23.86
N ALA A 149 35.09 -32.95 -24.02
CA ALA A 149 35.72 -31.67 -24.31
C ALA A 149 36.71 -31.34 -23.19
N SER A 150 37.93 -30.99 -23.54
CA SER A 150 38.98 -30.49 -22.62
C SER A 150 39.60 -29.24 -23.21
N ASP A 151 40.45 -28.57 -22.46
CA ASP A 151 41.14 -27.35 -22.92
C ASP A 151 41.98 -27.55 -24.19
N SER A 152 42.27 -28.81 -24.59
CA SER A 152 43.07 -29.19 -25.76
C SER A 152 42.36 -30.08 -26.74
N THR A 153 41.15 -30.56 -26.49
CA THR A 153 40.42 -31.52 -27.32
C THR A 153 39.12 -30.92 -27.83
N LEU A 154 38.94 -30.82 -29.14
CA LEU A 154 37.72 -30.39 -29.80
C LEU A 154 36.61 -31.43 -29.58
N GLY A 155 35.75 -31.19 -28.61
CA GLY A 155 34.55 -31.96 -28.31
C GLY A 155 33.35 -31.05 -28.20
N GLY A 156 32.87 -30.47 -29.27
CA GLY A 156 31.64 -29.65 -29.28
C GLY A 156 31.69 -28.26 -28.63
N ILE A 157 32.47 -28.07 -27.56
CA ILE A 157 32.63 -26.76 -26.90
C ILE A 157 34.14 -26.51 -26.67
N LYS A 158 34.64 -25.39 -27.17
CA LYS A 158 36.00 -24.97 -26.92
C LYS A 158 36.05 -24.35 -25.50
N THR A 159 36.66 -25.05 -24.55
CA THR A 159 36.97 -24.54 -23.21
C THR A 159 38.33 -23.87 -23.19
N GLY A 160 38.63 -23.05 -22.17
CA GLY A 160 39.91 -22.32 -22.10
C GLY A 160 39.78 -20.81 -22.32
N PHE A 161 38.56 -20.31 -22.44
CA PHE A 161 38.29 -18.88 -22.40
C PHE A 161 38.47 -18.33 -20.98
N VAL A 162 39.25 -17.29 -20.80
CA VAL A 162 39.39 -16.60 -19.51
C VAL A 162 38.19 -15.68 -19.37
N SER A 163 37.42 -15.86 -18.29
CA SER A 163 36.28 -14.98 -17.98
C SER A 163 36.70 -13.53 -17.84
N THR A 164 35.94 -12.63 -18.42
CA THR A 164 36.06 -11.18 -18.25
C THR A 164 34.78 -10.64 -17.60
N ASP A 165 34.72 -9.37 -17.30
CA ASP A 165 33.52 -8.74 -16.71
C ASP A 165 32.30 -8.85 -17.62
N THR A 166 32.48 -8.91 -18.95
CA THR A 166 31.41 -8.98 -19.94
C THR A 166 31.21 -10.36 -20.58
N LYS A 167 32.14 -11.32 -20.35
CA LYS A 167 32.07 -12.66 -20.94
C LYS A 167 32.49 -13.71 -19.93
N LYS A 168 31.68 -14.74 -19.74
CA LYS A 168 31.95 -15.85 -18.82
C LYS A 168 32.33 -17.12 -19.60
N ALA A 169 33.32 -17.84 -19.05
CA ALA A 169 33.73 -19.13 -19.63
C ALA A 169 32.68 -20.21 -19.37
N VAL A 170 32.45 -21.06 -20.35
CA VAL A 170 31.69 -22.29 -20.12
C VAL A 170 32.62 -23.31 -19.45
N LYS A 171 32.23 -23.87 -18.32
CA LYS A 171 32.93 -24.94 -17.60
C LYS A 171 32.24 -26.27 -17.80
N LEU A 172 32.98 -27.35 -17.64
CA LEU A 172 32.47 -28.70 -17.69
C LEU A 172 32.63 -29.35 -16.30
N GLN A 173 31.54 -29.92 -15.79
CA GLN A 173 31.56 -30.75 -14.60
C GLN A 173 30.67 -31.97 -14.85
N ASP A 174 31.22 -33.17 -14.60
CA ASP A 174 30.53 -34.44 -14.79
C ASP A 174 29.93 -34.61 -16.20
N GLY A 175 30.65 -34.14 -17.22
CA GLY A 175 30.21 -34.20 -18.61
C GLY A 175 29.11 -33.22 -19.01
N LYS A 176 28.71 -32.30 -18.11
CA LYS A 176 27.70 -31.25 -18.37
C LYS A 176 28.37 -29.90 -18.50
N ALA A 177 28.02 -29.16 -19.56
CA ALA A 177 28.44 -27.77 -19.72
C ALA A 177 27.62 -26.83 -18.84
N TYR A 178 28.26 -25.96 -18.09
CA TYR A 178 27.61 -24.92 -17.28
C TYR A 178 28.42 -23.63 -17.33
N VAL A 179 27.74 -22.53 -17.05
CA VAL A 179 28.38 -21.22 -16.82
C VAL A 179 28.25 -20.93 -15.34
N GLU A 180 29.37 -20.76 -14.67
CA GLU A 180 29.32 -20.21 -13.32
C GLU A 180 28.84 -18.76 -13.40
N ILE A 181 27.60 -18.56 -13.08
CA ILE A 181 27.08 -17.24 -12.75
C ILE A 181 27.37 -17.08 -11.27
N ASN A 182 28.48 -16.41 -10.92
CA ASN A 182 28.65 -15.93 -9.57
C ASN A 182 27.47 -14.98 -9.32
N SER A 183 26.50 -15.44 -8.56
CA SER A 183 25.36 -14.63 -8.14
C SER A 183 25.77 -13.36 -7.36
N THR A 184 27.04 -13.26 -6.98
CA THR A 184 27.64 -12.09 -6.36
C THR A 184 28.02 -10.97 -7.33
N ASN A 185 27.92 -11.16 -8.66
CA ASN A 185 28.42 -10.19 -9.65
C ASN A 185 27.38 -9.66 -10.64
N ILE A 186 26.11 -10.03 -10.51
CA ILE A 186 25.02 -9.31 -11.18
C ILE A 186 24.36 -8.51 -10.08
N GLU A 187 24.80 -7.28 -9.90
CA GLU A 187 24.06 -6.36 -9.04
C GLU A 187 22.73 -6.07 -9.71
N ILE A 188 21.67 -5.98 -8.91
CA ILE A 188 20.31 -5.76 -9.42
C ILE A 188 20.24 -4.48 -10.28
N ASN A 189 21.09 -3.51 -9.99
CA ASN A 189 21.20 -2.26 -10.73
C ASN A 189 21.89 -2.40 -12.10
N ASP A 190 22.56 -3.53 -12.37
CA ASP A 190 23.10 -3.86 -13.70
C ASP A 190 22.00 -4.33 -14.67
N ILE A 191 20.80 -4.62 -14.16
CA ILE A 191 19.64 -5.00 -14.96
C ILE A 191 19.04 -3.74 -15.58
N PRO A 192 18.99 -3.61 -16.92
CA PRO A 192 18.37 -2.47 -17.56
C PRO A 192 16.92 -2.28 -17.07
N ASN A 193 16.57 -1.07 -16.63
CA ASN A 193 15.25 -0.73 -16.08
C ASN A 193 14.85 -1.56 -14.84
N ALA A 194 15.78 -1.98 -13.99
CA ALA A 194 15.53 -2.77 -12.79
C ALA A 194 14.38 -2.19 -11.95
N GLU A 195 14.28 -0.87 -11.84
CA GLU A 195 13.20 -0.19 -11.10
C GLU A 195 11.81 -0.57 -11.62
N SER A 196 11.62 -0.73 -12.95
CA SER A 196 10.33 -1.11 -13.53
C SER A 196 9.90 -2.54 -13.27
N PHE A 197 10.84 -3.43 -12.92
CA PHE A 197 10.57 -4.84 -12.63
C PHE A 197 10.46 -5.13 -11.14
N TYR A 198 11.26 -4.44 -10.33
CA TYR A 198 11.47 -4.77 -8.91
C TYR A 198 10.93 -3.74 -7.95
N SER A 199 10.24 -2.70 -8.44
CA SER A 199 9.56 -1.73 -7.57
C SER A 199 8.10 -1.56 -7.93
N TYR A 200 7.33 -1.07 -6.95
CA TYR A 200 5.93 -0.67 -7.10
C TYR A 200 5.63 0.49 -6.16
N GLY A 201 4.70 1.33 -6.56
CA GLY A 201 4.45 2.54 -5.80
C GLY A 201 3.26 3.33 -6.32
N VAL A 202 3.20 4.57 -5.90
CA VAL A 202 2.14 5.51 -6.27
C VAL A 202 2.71 6.82 -6.74
N SER A 203 1.97 7.51 -7.61
CA SER A 203 2.29 8.86 -8.06
C SER A 203 1.04 9.74 -8.11
N TRP A 204 1.28 11.04 -8.02
CA TRP A 204 0.24 12.07 -8.10
C TRP A 204 0.82 13.35 -8.69
N GLN A 205 -0.03 14.21 -9.22
CA GLN A 205 0.39 15.54 -9.62
C GLN A 205 0.66 16.39 -8.38
N THR A 206 1.80 17.05 -8.33
CA THR A 206 2.18 17.94 -7.21
C THR A 206 1.07 18.96 -6.93
N GLY A 207 0.67 19.07 -5.66
CA GLY A 207 -0.43 19.95 -5.24
C GLY A 207 -1.84 19.45 -5.60
N SER A 208 -1.99 18.23 -6.14
CA SER A 208 -3.32 17.65 -6.41
C SER A 208 -4.08 17.36 -5.13
N LEU A 209 -5.37 17.72 -5.12
CA LEU A 209 -6.32 17.39 -4.06
C LEU A 209 -7.05 16.06 -4.31
N ASN A 210 -6.67 15.28 -5.33
CA ASN A 210 -7.24 13.97 -5.56
C ASN A 210 -6.70 12.96 -4.53
N ALA A 211 -7.60 12.37 -3.76
CA ALA A 211 -7.23 11.35 -2.76
C ALA A 211 -6.83 10.00 -3.38
N THR A 212 -7.27 9.72 -4.61
CA THR A 212 -6.90 8.52 -5.37
C THR A 212 -5.61 8.75 -6.13
N LEU A 213 -4.68 7.82 -6.02
CA LEU A 213 -3.34 7.90 -6.60
C LEU A 213 -3.19 6.95 -7.78
N ALA A 214 -2.31 7.31 -8.71
CA ALA A 214 -1.93 6.41 -9.79
C ALA A 214 -0.93 5.35 -9.29
N ARG A 215 -1.14 4.08 -9.61
CA ARG A 215 -0.17 3.02 -9.37
C ARG A 215 0.95 3.08 -10.40
N ILE A 216 2.19 2.94 -9.96
CA ILE A 216 3.39 2.99 -10.80
C ILE A 216 4.31 1.80 -10.52
N GLY A 217 5.29 1.56 -11.39
CA GLY A 217 6.20 0.43 -11.30
C GLY A 217 5.56 -0.86 -11.80
N ASN A 218 5.94 -1.99 -11.23
CA ASN A 218 5.44 -3.30 -11.62
C ASN A 218 4.03 -3.55 -11.04
N LEU A 219 3.03 -3.66 -11.90
CA LEU A 219 1.65 -3.88 -11.49
C LEU A 219 1.42 -5.27 -10.88
N ASP A 220 2.22 -6.28 -11.22
CA ASP A 220 2.13 -7.60 -10.58
C ASP A 220 2.58 -7.55 -9.11
N LEU A 221 3.53 -6.67 -8.78
CA LEU A 221 3.91 -6.42 -7.38
C LEU A 221 2.80 -5.70 -6.60
N HIS A 222 1.97 -4.86 -7.26
CA HIS A 222 0.76 -4.32 -6.64
C HIS A 222 -0.33 -5.38 -6.40
N ARG A 223 -0.37 -6.46 -7.17
CA ARG A 223 -1.29 -7.60 -6.96
C ARG A 223 -0.80 -8.52 -5.85
N THR A 224 0.50 -8.78 -5.83
CA THR A 224 1.12 -9.73 -4.89
C THR A 224 1.57 -9.11 -3.57
N LEU A 225 1.83 -7.79 -3.54
CA LEU A 225 2.21 -7.02 -2.34
C LEU A 225 3.33 -7.71 -1.53
N PRO A 226 4.50 -8.00 -2.12
CA PRO A 226 5.50 -8.88 -1.52
C PRO A 226 6.04 -8.35 -0.18
N ILE A 227 6.09 -7.03 0.04
CA ILE A 227 6.52 -6.44 1.29
C ILE A 227 5.40 -6.51 2.33
N GLN A 228 4.19 -6.04 1.99
CA GLN A 228 3.06 -6.03 2.92
C GLN A 228 2.61 -7.45 3.31
N ASN A 229 2.69 -8.44 2.41
CA ASN A 229 2.33 -9.83 2.71
C ASN A 229 3.35 -10.55 3.61
N LYS A 230 4.54 -9.96 3.84
CA LYS A 230 5.50 -10.45 4.85
C LYS A 230 5.26 -9.86 6.24
N MET A 231 4.35 -8.89 6.38
CA MET A 231 3.94 -8.41 7.71
C MET A 231 3.18 -9.50 8.43
N ARG A 232 3.66 -9.90 9.61
CA ARG A 232 3.10 -11.03 10.34
C ARG A 232 3.20 -10.87 11.86
N GLY A 233 2.25 -11.45 12.57
CA GLY A 233 2.22 -11.49 14.03
C GLY A 233 3.27 -12.43 14.60
N CYS A 234 3.82 -12.03 15.74
CA CYS A 234 4.77 -12.85 16.52
C CYS A 234 4.71 -12.50 18.00
N THR A 235 5.29 -13.36 18.83
CA THR A 235 5.71 -13.01 20.18
C THR A 235 7.19 -12.67 20.19
N LEU A 236 7.53 -11.51 20.78
CA LEU A 236 8.90 -10.98 20.83
C LEU A 236 9.35 -10.86 22.30
N ALA A 237 10.44 -11.52 22.63
CA ALA A 237 11.06 -11.44 23.95
C ALA A 237 11.74 -10.06 24.17
N ASP A 238 12.06 -9.75 25.44
CA ASP A 238 12.70 -8.47 25.80
C ASP A 238 14.07 -8.26 25.15
N ASP A 239 14.80 -9.34 24.84
CA ASP A 239 16.09 -9.32 24.14
C ASP A 239 15.95 -9.14 22.61
N GLY A 240 14.72 -9.20 22.10
CA GLY A 240 14.41 -9.08 20.67
C GLY A 240 14.37 -10.43 19.92
N THR A 241 14.46 -11.56 20.64
CA THR A 241 14.26 -12.88 20.05
C THR A 241 12.76 -13.05 19.72
N VAL A 242 12.47 -13.49 18.50
CA VAL A 242 11.12 -13.95 18.15
C VAL A 242 10.95 -15.35 18.72
N ASN A 243 10.06 -15.50 19.70
CA ASN A 243 9.74 -16.80 20.29
C ASN A 243 8.91 -17.65 19.34
N HIS A 244 7.83 -17.06 18.80
CA HIS A 244 6.95 -17.72 17.84
C HIS A 244 6.43 -16.72 16.82
N TYR A 245 6.31 -17.16 15.56
CA TYR A 245 5.46 -16.51 14.56
C TYR A 245 4.07 -17.14 14.59
N PHE A 246 3.06 -16.35 14.25
CA PHE A 246 1.68 -16.81 14.21
C PHE A 246 1.29 -17.25 12.81
N LYS A 247 0.37 -18.22 12.70
CA LYS A 247 -0.36 -18.49 11.45
C LYS A 247 -1.12 -17.25 11.01
N ASP A 248 -1.40 -17.13 9.73
CA ASP A 248 -2.05 -15.95 9.16
C ASP A 248 -3.40 -15.58 9.80
N ASP A 249 -4.14 -16.56 10.26
CA ASP A 249 -5.43 -16.38 10.92
C ASP A 249 -5.33 -16.27 12.46
N TRP A 250 -4.12 -16.34 13.03
CA TRP A 250 -3.83 -16.35 14.46
C TRP A 250 -4.51 -17.48 15.23
N SER A 251 -4.86 -18.57 14.57
CA SER A 251 -5.44 -19.76 15.21
C SER A 251 -4.43 -20.52 16.08
N ALA A 252 -3.15 -20.44 15.74
CA ALA A 252 -2.04 -21.06 16.45
C ALA A 252 -0.72 -20.38 16.03
N ASN A 253 0.37 -20.71 16.72
CA ASN A 253 1.73 -20.48 16.26
C ASN A 253 2.01 -21.30 14.99
N GLU A 254 3.03 -20.92 14.20
CA GLU A 254 3.41 -21.67 12.99
C GLU A 254 3.75 -23.14 13.29
N ASP A 255 4.32 -23.43 14.46
CA ASP A 255 4.62 -24.78 14.94
C ASP A 255 3.40 -25.57 15.45
N GLY A 256 2.21 -24.95 15.42
CA GLY A 256 0.95 -25.54 15.85
C GLY A 256 0.64 -25.42 17.36
N THR A 257 1.52 -24.83 18.15
CA THR A 257 1.26 -24.57 19.58
C THR A 257 0.28 -23.42 19.78
N PRO A 258 -0.45 -23.35 20.91
CA PRO A 258 -1.36 -22.24 21.20
C PRO A 258 -0.62 -20.92 21.35
N ILE A 259 -1.19 -19.84 20.79
CA ILE A 259 -0.66 -18.49 20.97
C ILE A 259 -0.91 -18.00 22.39
N LYS A 260 0.13 -17.52 23.05
CA LYS A 260 0.05 -16.85 24.36
C LYS A 260 0.17 -15.36 24.16
N LYS A 261 -0.95 -14.65 24.31
CA LYS A 261 -1.03 -13.19 24.12
C LYS A 261 -1.00 -12.40 25.42
N ASP A 262 -0.90 -13.08 26.56
CA ASP A 262 -0.97 -12.51 27.90
C ASP A 262 0.35 -11.91 28.42
N GLY A 263 1.42 -12.00 27.62
CA GLY A 263 2.77 -11.53 27.96
C GLY A 263 3.71 -12.63 28.49
N SER A 264 3.20 -13.83 28.74
CA SER A 264 4.02 -14.95 29.26
C SER A 264 5.00 -15.52 28.21
N ASP A 265 4.77 -15.25 26.92
CA ASP A 265 5.63 -15.65 25.79
C ASP A 265 6.28 -14.45 25.08
N GLY A 266 6.28 -13.29 25.69
CA GLY A 266 6.78 -12.05 25.10
C GLY A 266 5.67 -11.10 24.65
N MET A 267 6.05 -10.05 23.95
CA MET A 267 5.12 -9.02 23.45
C MET A 267 4.52 -9.45 22.13
N VAL A 268 3.20 -9.21 21.95
CA VAL A 268 2.51 -9.45 20.68
C VAL A 268 2.85 -8.32 19.71
N MET A 269 3.65 -8.63 18.72
CA MET A 269 4.19 -7.65 17.78
C MET A 269 3.86 -8.04 16.34
N ILE A 270 3.87 -7.06 15.46
CA ILE A 270 3.83 -7.24 14.01
C ILE A 270 5.22 -6.95 13.46
N GLU A 271 5.83 -7.97 12.87
CA GLU A 271 7.06 -7.80 12.10
C GLU A 271 6.75 -7.04 10.79
N ILE A 272 7.44 -5.92 10.57
CA ILE A 272 7.50 -5.22 9.30
C ILE A 272 8.86 -5.56 8.70
N PRO A 273 8.92 -6.21 7.52
CA PRO A 273 10.17 -6.62 6.90
C PRO A 273 11.04 -5.43 6.53
N GLU A 274 12.32 -5.68 6.31
CA GLU A 274 13.20 -4.73 5.64
C GLU A 274 12.75 -4.51 4.19
N PHE A 275 12.80 -3.27 3.73
CA PHE A 275 12.54 -2.91 2.34
C PHE A 275 13.22 -1.58 2.00
N TYR A 276 13.14 -1.17 0.75
CA TYR A 276 13.73 0.07 0.27
C TYR A 276 12.66 1.01 -0.26
N VAL A 277 12.83 2.32 -0.09
CA VAL A 277 11.89 3.35 -0.50
C VAL A 277 12.59 4.44 -1.30
N LYS A 278 11.92 4.93 -2.35
CA LYS A 278 12.33 6.10 -3.13
C LYS A 278 11.16 7.06 -3.22
N CYS A 279 11.39 8.29 -2.79
CA CYS A 279 10.45 9.40 -2.95
C CYS A 279 11.08 10.44 -3.85
N GLN A 280 10.38 10.89 -4.89
CA GLN A 280 10.91 11.87 -5.82
C GLN A 280 9.82 12.79 -6.33
N SER A 281 10.22 14.04 -6.63
CA SER A 281 9.41 15.01 -7.36
C SER A 281 10.10 15.30 -8.69
N LYS A 282 9.42 15.06 -9.81
CA LYS A 282 9.99 15.25 -11.14
C LYS A 282 8.91 15.72 -12.12
N ASN A 283 9.15 16.83 -12.81
CA ASN A 283 8.27 17.37 -13.83
C ASN A 283 6.82 17.61 -13.32
N GLY A 284 6.65 18.05 -12.06
CA GLY A 284 5.35 18.28 -11.47
C GLY A 284 4.60 17.01 -11.05
N ILE A 285 5.27 15.86 -11.05
CA ILE A 285 4.76 14.60 -10.54
C ILE A 285 5.57 14.18 -9.31
N ASP A 286 4.87 13.93 -8.23
CA ASP A 286 5.41 13.34 -7.02
C ASP A 286 5.16 11.83 -7.01
N SER A 287 6.10 11.08 -6.44
CA SER A 287 5.97 9.62 -6.35
C SER A 287 6.64 9.05 -5.11
N MET A 288 6.11 7.91 -4.67
CA MET A 288 6.68 7.05 -3.64
C MET A 288 6.67 5.60 -4.15
N SER A 289 7.84 4.99 -4.23
CA SER A 289 8.00 3.60 -4.68
C SER A 289 8.74 2.79 -3.63
N ILE A 290 8.39 1.51 -3.53
CA ILE A 290 9.03 0.56 -2.61
C ILE A 290 9.56 -0.65 -3.37
N SER A 291 10.60 -1.27 -2.83
CA SER A 291 11.25 -2.45 -3.39
C SER A 291 11.79 -3.35 -2.29
N GLU A 292 11.83 -4.67 -2.54
CA GLU A 292 12.58 -5.61 -1.70
C GLU A 292 14.10 -5.53 -1.93
N TYR A 293 14.53 -4.76 -2.92
CA TYR A 293 15.92 -4.69 -3.37
C TYR A 293 16.49 -3.28 -3.28
N ALA A 294 17.79 -3.18 -3.06
CA ALA A 294 18.54 -1.93 -3.03
C ALA A 294 18.73 -1.35 -4.44
N LEU A 295 17.68 -0.78 -5.01
CA LEU A 295 17.70 -0.13 -6.32
C LEU A 295 18.34 1.26 -6.23
N ASP A 296 18.82 1.78 -7.35
CA ASP A 296 19.43 3.10 -7.43
C ASP A 296 18.50 4.21 -6.95
N GLY A 297 18.99 4.99 -5.99
CA GLY A 297 18.24 6.07 -5.37
C GLY A 297 17.21 5.64 -4.32
N TYR A 298 17.17 4.35 -3.97
CA TYR A 298 16.34 3.83 -2.89
C TYR A 298 17.08 3.86 -1.56
N THR A 299 16.36 4.20 -0.49
CA THR A 299 16.87 4.25 0.88
C THR A 299 16.30 3.08 1.68
N LEU A 300 17.15 2.44 2.49
CA LEU A 300 16.78 1.32 3.35
C LEU A 300 15.80 1.75 4.44
N VAL A 301 14.66 1.07 4.55
CA VAL A 301 13.81 1.01 5.73
C VAL A 301 14.13 -0.29 6.45
N LYS A 302 14.78 -0.19 7.59
CA LYS A 302 15.20 -1.37 8.37
C LYS A 302 14.01 -2.15 8.90
N LYS A 303 14.19 -3.46 9.05
CA LYS A 303 13.24 -4.33 9.74
C LYS A 303 12.88 -3.75 11.12
N GLN A 304 11.60 -3.80 11.48
CA GLN A 304 11.10 -3.33 12.75
C GLN A 304 9.88 -4.14 13.19
N TYR A 305 9.58 -4.06 14.47
CA TYR A 305 8.40 -4.66 15.07
C TYR A 305 7.55 -3.57 15.70
N VAL A 306 6.28 -3.52 15.35
CA VAL A 306 5.30 -2.60 15.93
C VAL A 306 4.29 -3.42 16.72
N SER A 307 3.89 -2.95 17.89
CA SER A 307 2.91 -3.66 18.71
C SER A 307 1.60 -3.90 17.97
N ALA A 308 1.06 -5.11 18.10
CA ALA A 308 -0.24 -5.45 17.53
C ALA A 308 -1.35 -4.57 18.12
N TYR A 309 -1.23 -4.19 19.38
CA TYR A 309 -2.21 -3.41 20.13
C TYR A 309 -1.68 -2.03 20.50
N GLU A 310 -2.58 -1.10 20.81
CA GLU A 310 -2.25 0.07 21.60
C GLU A 310 -1.70 -0.41 22.95
N ALA A 311 -0.54 0.13 23.35
CA ALA A 311 0.20 -0.47 24.46
C ALA A 311 -0.49 -0.26 25.82
N THR A 312 -0.54 -1.30 26.62
CA THR A 312 -0.77 -1.26 28.05
C THR A 312 0.56 -1.15 28.81
N VAL A 313 0.58 -1.43 30.09
CA VAL A 313 1.78 -1.37 30.92
C VAL A 313 1.86 -2.56 31.86
N ASP A 314 3.00 -3.23 31.90
CA ASP A 314 3.33 -4.26 32.88
C ASP A 314 3.76 -3.60 34.21
N ARG A 315 3.02 -3.89 35.27
CA ARG A 315 3.19 -3.41 36.64
C ARG A 315 3.62 -4.49 37.63
N THR A 316 4.04 -5.65 37.13
CA THR A 316 4.49 -6.76 37.99
C THR A 316 5.66 -6.34 38.88
N LYS A 317 6.45 -5.33 38.44
CA LYS A 317 7.46 -4.64 39.25
C LYS A 317 7.07 -3.16 39.36
N SER A 318 6.65 -2.72 40.54
CA SER A 318 6.15 -1.37 40.77
C SER A 318 7.18 -0.26 40.56
N ASP A 319 8.46 -0.56 40.73
CA ASP A 319 9.59 0.34 40.54
C ASP A 319 10.10 0.42 39.10
N THR A 320 9.74 -0.56 38.27
CA THR A 320 10.22 -0.69 36.91
C THR A 320 9.08 -1.04 35.96
N LEU A 321 8.18 -0.07 35.75
CA LEU A 321 7.06 -0.22 34.81
C LEU A 321 7.59 -0.45 33.40
N LYS A 322 6.98 -1.40 32.66
CA LYS A 322 7.34 -1.71 31.27
C LYS A 322 6.14 -1.51 30.36
N LEU A 323 6.32 -0.81 29.26
CA LEU A 323 5.28 -0.70 28.22
C LEU A 323 5.05 -2.08 27.60
N ALA A 324 3.80 -2.51 27.39
CA ALA A 324 3.48 -3.86 26.99
C ALA A 324 2.43 -3.93 25.88
N SER A 325 2.59 -4.89 24.97
CA SER A 325 1.61 -5.24 23.93
C SER A 325 1.07 -6.63 24.23
N VAL A 326 -0.03 -6.71 24.96
CA VAL A 326 -0.61 -7.96 25.45
C VAL A 326 -2.14 -7.88 25.52
N VAL A 327 -2.78 -9.04 25.51
CA VAL A 327 -4.20 -9.22 25.89
C VAL A 327 -4.21 -9.82 27.28
N ASN A 328 -4.36 -8.97 28.31
CA ASN A 328 -4.28 -9.39 29.70
C ASN A 328 -5.17 -8.51 30.58
N THR A 329 -6.16 -9.11 31.22
CA THR A 329 -7.15 -8.43 32.07
C THR A 329 -6.83 -8.48 33.57
N THR A 330 -5.60 -8.85 33.94
CA THR A 330 -5.19 -8.80 35.35
C THR A 330 -4.82 -7.37 35.78
N ALA A 331 -4.87 -7.13 37.08
CA ALA A 331 -4.53 -5.82 37.67
C ALA A 331 -3.08 -5.38 37.32
N ASN A 332 -2.17 -6.32 37.10
CA ASN A 332 -0.80 -6.02 36.68
C ASN A 332 -0.70 -5.34 35.29
N PHE A 333 -1.73 -5.50 34.45
CA PHE A 333 -1.80 -4.89 33.11
C PHE A 333 -2.96 -3.89 33.00
N ARG A 334 -3.38 -3.29 34.10
CA ARG A 334 -4.41 -2.25 34.08
C ARG A 334 -3.94 -1.04 33.29
N GLY A 335 -4.72 -0.65 32.30
CA GLY A 335 -4.48 0.52 31.43
C GLY A 335 -4.99 1.83 32.05
N GLY A 336 -5.47 2.73 31.19
CA GLY A 336 -5.97 4.04 31.56
C GLY A 336 -5.01 4.79 32.49
N ASN A 337 -5.50 5.31 33.60
CA ASN A 337 -4.70 5.95 34.67
C ASN A 337 -4.42 5.02 35.87
N ASN A 338 -4.56 3.70 35.70
CA ASN A 338 -4.36 2.69 36.74
C ASN A 338 -5.35 2.81 37.94
N ASN A 339 -6.59 3.21 37.68
CA ASN A 339 -7.61 3.32 38.77
C ASN A 339 -8.22 1.94 39.08
N ALA A 340 -7.83 1.34 40.20
CA ALA A 340 -8.31 0.04 40.68
C ALA A 340 -9.79 0.02 41.08
N GLU A 341 -10.37 1.17 41.43
CA GLU A 341 -11.80 1.29 41.81
C GLU A 341 -12.74 0.95 40.62
N ARG A 342 -12.20 0.88 39.41
CA ARG A 342 -12.94 0.55 38.20
C ARG A 342 -12.84 -0.89 37.75
N ASP A 343 -12.09 -1.75 38.45
CA ASP A 343 -11.83 -3.10 37.99
C ASP A 343 -13.13 -3.93 37.79
N GLU A 344 -14.13 -3.74 38.63
CA GLU A 344 -15.42 -4.44 38.57
C GLU A 344 -16.51 -3.68 37.79
N ALA A 345 -16.19 -2.54 37.18
CA ALA A 345 -17.15 -1.72 36.47
C ALA A 345 -17.16 -2.05 34.97
N GLU A 346 -18.26 -1.75 34.24
CA GLU A 346 -18.32 -1.87 32.79
C GLU A 346 -17.32 -0.93 32.07
N ASN A 347 -16.93 0.16 32.72
CA ASN A 347 -15.89 1.08 32.27
C ASN A 347 -14.51 0.74 32.84
N THR A 348 -14.24 -0.54 33.06
CA THR A 348 -12.98 -1.08 33.60
C THR A 348 -11.77 -0.63 32.75
N GLN A 349 -10.63 -0.55 33.42
CA GLN A 349 -9.34 -0.32 32.75
C GLN A 349 -8.52 -1.62 32.58
N LEU A 350 -9.05 -2.76 33.02
CA LEU A 350 -8.43 -4.08 32.80
C LEU A 350 -8.48 -4.42 31.29
N GLY A 351 -7.35 -4.81 30.73
CA GLY A 351 -7.23 -5.11 29.29
C GLY A 351 -7.23 -3.90 28.36
N MET A 352 -7.26 -2.68 28.90
CA MET A 352 -7.28 -1.44 28.13
C MET A 352 -5.87 -0.88 27.91
N PRO A 353 -5.66 -0.04 26.87
CA PRO A 353 -4.42 0.70 26.65
C PRO A 353 -4.08 1.63 27.82
N LEU A 354 -2.79 1.88 28.05
CA LEU A 354 -2.29 2.91 28.96
C LEU A 354 -2.56 4.30 28.39
N THR A 355 -3.10 5.19 29.19
CA THR A 355 -3.27 6.63 28.89
C THR A 355 -2.85 7.48 30.07
N SER A 356 -3.12 8.77 30.05
CA SER A 356 -2.82 9.69 31.17
C SER A 356 -1.37 9.66 31.63
N THR A 357 -0.46 9.50 30.69
CA THR A 357 0.99 9.57 30.97
C THR A 357 1.71 10.41 29.89
N THR A 358 2.88 10.93 30.22
CA THR A 358 3.65 11.78 29.32
C THR A 358 4.45 10.97 28.30
N ARG A 359 4.87 11.61 27.18
CA ARG A 359 5.78 11.03 26.20
C ARG A 359 7.06 10.51 26.86
N ALA A 360 7.66 11.27 27.76
CA ALA A 360 8.85 10.86 28.48
C ALA A 360 8.66 9.55 29.27
N ASN A 361 7.48 9.38 29.90
CA ASN A 361 7.15 8.14 30.60
C ASN A 361 6.88 6.97 29.64
N PHE A 362 6.17 7.18 28.54
CA PHE A 362 6.02 6.15 27.50
C PHE A 362 7.37 5.67 27.00
N ARG A 363 8.30 6.59 26.66
CA ARG A 363 9.69 6.29 26.28
C ARG A 363 10.41 5.50 27.36
N LYS A 364 10.35 5.94 28.60
CA LYS A 364 10.97 5.27 29.76
C LYS A 364 10.45 3.84 29.91
N TYR A 365 9.12 3.66 29.87
CA TYR A 365 8.51 2.34 30.09
C TYR A 365 8.84 1.37 28.92
N ALA A 366 8.92 1.86 27.70
CA ALA A 366 9.38 1.06 26.58
C ALA A 366 10.85 0.63 26.76
N ARG A 367 11.74 1.54 27.10
CA ARG A 367 13.17 1.29 27.31
C ARG A 367 13.48 0.45 28.55
N ASN A 368 12.60 0.39 29.52
CA ASN A 368 12.72 -0.52 30.66
C ASN A 368 12.63 -2.01 30.29
N ARG A 369 12.25 -2.35 29.05
CA ARG A 369 12.19 -3.76 28.61
C ARG A 369 13.57 -4.37 28.48
N ALA A 370 14.55 -3.63 27.92
CA ALA A 370 15.94 -4.06 27.82
C ALA A 370 16.88 -2.87 27.83
N THR A 371 18.15 -3.11 28.12
CA THR A 371 19.18 -2.08 28.05
C THR A 371 19.35 -1.57 26.61
N GLY A 372 19.49 -0.25 26.45
CA GLY A 372 19.72 0.41 25.16
C GLY A 372 18.49 1.08 24.59
N THR A 373 18.49 1.32 23.29
CA THR A 373 17.49 2.13 22.57
C THR A 373 16.68 1.34 21.53
N LYS A 374 16.79 0.01 21.53
CA LYS A 374 16.05 -0.85 20.60
C LYS A 374 14.54 -0.87 20.86
N TRP A 375 14.14 -0.85 22.14
CA TRP A 375 12.75 -0.72 22.55
C TRP A 375 12.37 0.75 22.71
N ASN A 376 11.33 1.16 22.01
CA ASN A 376 10.80 2.53 22.06
C ASN A 376 9.27 2.51 22.12
N MET A 377 8.69 3.65 22.54
CA MET A 377 7.30 3.94 22.24
C MET A 377 7.14 4.18 20.74
N LEU A 378 5.88 4.26 20.25
CA LEU A 378 5.62 4.61 18.85
C LEU A 378 6.41 5.88 18.48
N ASP A 379 7.11 5.80 17.37
CA ASP A 379 7.92 6.90 16.87
C ASP A 379 7.55 7.30 15.45
N PHE A 380 8.10 8.42 15.00
CA PHE A 380 7.84 8.97 13.68
C PHE A 380 8.14 7.96 12.55
N PHE A 381 9.26 7.23 12.64
CA PHE A 381 9.68 6.32 11.56
C PHE A 381 8.73 5.13 11.42
N ALA A 382 8.28 4.53 12.53
CA ALA A 382 7.32 3.43 12.51
C ALA A 382 5.95 3.92 12.00
N THR A 383 5.51 5.08 12.45
CA THR A 383 4.25 5.70 12.02
C THR A 383 4.27 5.99 10.52
N ASN A 384 5.36 6.60 10.05
CA ASN A 384 5.55 6.93 8.63
C ASN A 384 5.63 5.67 7.76
N THR A 385 6.27 4.61 8.25
CA THR A 385 6.34 3.32 7.56
C THR A 385 4.95 2.72 7.37
N ILE A 386 4.09 2.70 8.40
CA ILE A 386 2.72 2.19 8.32
C ILE A 386 1.91 3.00 7.30
N TRP A 387 1.98 4.33 7.39
CA TRP A 387 1.29 5.22 6.45
C TRP A 387 1.75 5.02 5.00
N LEU A 388 3.05 4.88 4.76
CA LEU A 388 3.63 4.67 3.43
C LEU A 388 3.20 3.31 2.84
N LEU A 389 3.30 2.23 3.63
CA LEU A 389 2.90 0.89 3.19
C LEU A 389 1.41 0.83 2.86
N TYR A 390 0.55 1.45 3.69
CA TYR A 390 -0.88 1.60 3.40
C TYR A 390 -1.12 2.36 2.09
N THR A 391 -0.48 3.51 1.93
CA THR A 391 -0.66 4.38 0.76
C THR A 391 -0.30 3.66 -0.54
N VAL A 392 0.81 2.91 -0.56
CA VAL A 392 1.21 2.12 -1.74
C VAL A 392 0.25 0.95 -1.98
N GLU A 393 -0.21 0.26 -0.93
CA GLU A 393 -1.13 -0.87 -1.04
C GLU A 393 -2.48 -0.45 -1.63
N TYR A 394 -3.08 0.60 -1.11
CA TYR A 394 -4.43 1.04 -1.49
C TYR A 394 -4.45 2.10 -2.62
N ALA A 395 -3.33 2.71 -2.93
CA ALA A 395 -3.22 3.86 -3.84
C ALA A 395 -4.24 4.96 -3.50
N SER A 396 -4.36 5.29 -2.21
CA SER A 396 -5.30 6.28 -1.69
C SER A 396 -4.77 6.93 -0.43
N TRP A 397 -5.00 8.23 -0.29
CA TRP A 397 -4.77 8.96 0.96
C TRP A 397 -5.88 8.69 1.99
N ASN A 398 -7.09 8.35 1.54
CA ASN A 398 -8.23 8.19 2.43
C ASN A 398 -8.23 6.81 3.10
N SER A 399 -7.66 6.74 4.30
CA SER A 399 -7.64 5.52 5.10
C SER A 399 -9.01 5.13 5.68
N GLN A 400 -9.96 6.06 5.76
CA GLN A 400 -11.32 5.84 6.28
C GLN A 400 -12.35 5.42 5.22
N LEU A 401 -11.96 5.24 3.96
CA LEU A 401 -12.86 4.61 3.00
C LEU A 401 -13.37 3.28 3.55
N ALA A 402 -14.62 2.94 3.22
CA ALA A 402 -15.22 1.70 3.66
C ALA A 402 -14.32 0.50 3.32
N PHE A 403 -14.13 -0.38 4.30
CA PHE A 403 -13.37 -1.60 4.07
C PHE A 403 -14.05 -2.44 2.97
N ASN A 404 -13.25 -2.93 2.04
CA ASN A 404 -13.70 -3.81 0.97
C ASN A 404 -12.71 -4.98 0.80
N ALA A 405 -13.17 -6.18 1.11
CA ALA A 405 -12.35 -7.40 0.97
C ALA A 405 -12.15 -7.83 -0.50
N ALA A 406 -13.04 -7.41 -1.41
CA ALA A 406 -12.91 -7.72 -2.83
C ALA A 406 -11.76 -6.91 -3.45
N LEU A 407 -11.12 -7.50 -4.44
CA LEU A 407 -10.15 -6.79 -5.27
C LEU A 407 -10.87 -6.05 -6.41
N THR A 408 -10.20 -5.06 -7.00
CA THR A 408 -10.65 -4.48 -8.28
C THR A 408 -10.61 -5.52 -9.38
N ASN A 409 -11.20 -5.22 -10.55
CA ASN A 409 -11.12 -6.10 -11.72
C ASN A 409 -9.66 -6.37 -12.14
N ASP A 410 -8.75 -5.43 -11.89
CA ASP A 410 -7.32 -5.56 -12.17
C ASP A 410 -6.54 -6.31 -11.06
N GLY A 411 -7.21 -6.76 -10.01
CA GLY A 411 -6.61 -7.51 -8.90
C GLY A 411 -5.96 -6.65 -7.81
N PHE A 412 -6.27 -5.35 -7.73
CA PHE A 412 -5.70 -4.45 -6.72
C PHE A 412 -6.58 -4.32 -5.48
N LYS A 413 -5.96 -3.98 -4.35
CA LYS A 413 -6.68 -3.56 -3.15
C LYS A 413 -7.50 -2.30 -3.43
N GLN A 414 -8.69 -2.22 -2.83
CA GLN A 414 -9.62 -1.10 -2.94
C GLN A 414 -10.29 -0.80 -1.60
N GLY A 415 -10.98 0.35 -1.51
CA GLY A 415 -11.54 0.83 -0.25
C GLY A 415 -10.46 1.36 0.69
N GLY A 416 -10.67 1.18 1.97
CA GLY A 416 -9.77 1.59 3.05
C GLY A 416 -9.86 0.67 4.25
N LEU A 417 -9.66 1.23 5.44
CA LEU A 417 -9.69 0.50 6.72
C LEU A 417 -11.05 0.62 7.44
N GLY A 418 -12.05 1.27 6.80
CA GLY A 418 -13.31 1.61 7.43
C GLY A 418 -13.22 2.87 8.29
N ASN A 419 -14.34 3.26 8.91
CA ASN A 419 -14.41 4.50 9.69
C ASN A 419 -13.53 4.48 10.95
N GLY A 420 -13.14 3.32 11.43
CA GLY A 420 -12.43 3.20 12.70
C GLY A 420 -13.32 3.55 13.91
N VAL A 421 -12.72 3.58 15.07
CA VAL A 421 -13.37 4.06 16.31
C VAL A 421 -13.22 5.58 16.35
N THR A 422 -14.07 6.31 15.64
CA THR A 422 -13.98 7.76 15.43
C THR A 422 -15.32 8.49 15.55
N ASN A 423 -16.44 7.77 15.60
CA ASN A 423 -17.80 8.35 15.56
C ASN A 423 -18.52 8.20 16.91
N VAL A 424 -17.81 8.36 17.99
CA VAL A 424 -18.35 8.38 19.35
C VAL A 424 -18.49 9.83 19.79
N THR A 425 -19.65 10.25 20.33
CA THR A 425 -19.78 11.63 20.79
C THR A 425 -18.88 11.89 22.00
N GLY A 426 -18.19 13.03 22.02
CA GLY A 426 -17.32 13.41 23.13
C GLY A 426 -18.10 13.52 24.46
N THR A 427 -19.38 13.91 24.43
CA THR A 427 -20.24 13.98 25.62
C THR A 427 -20.52 12.60 26.20
N ASP A 428 -20.94 11.63 25.37
CA ASP A 428 -21.23 10.26 25.82
C ASP A 428 -19.95 9.60 26.36
N TRP A 429 -18.82 9.78 25.67
CA TRP A 429 -17.52 9.23 26.08
C TRP A 429 -17.05 9.83 27.42
N ASN A 430 -17.16 11.16 27.58
CA ASN A 430 -16.82 11.82 28.83
C ASN A 430 -17.69 11.34 29.99
N THR A 431 -18.99 11.25 29.77
CA THR A 431 -19.96 10.81 30.80
C THR A 431 -19.70 9.36 31.21
N PHE A 432 -19.42 8.49 30.24
CA PHE A 432 -19.17 7.08 30.49
C PHE A 432 -17.89 6.84 31.31
N ASN A 433 -16.77 7.43 30.93
CA ASN A 433 -15.49 7.11 31.56
C ASN A 433 -14.45 8.23 31.58
N ASN A 434 -14.85 9.49 31.48
CA ASN A 434 -13.91 10.63 31.45
C ASN A 434 -12.87 10.53 30.33
N TYR A 435 -13.28 10.06 29.13
CA TYR A 435 -12.44 9.91 27.94
C TYR A 435 -11.34 8.84 28.04
N TYR A 436 -11.40 7.92 29.00
CA TYR A 436 -10.48 6.78 29.03
C TYR A 436 -10.77 5.81 27.88
N PRO A 437 -9.83 4.89 27.55
CA PRO A 437 -10.04 3.92 26.49
C PRO A 437 -11.34 3.13 26.62
N ILE A 438 -11.95 2.79 25.49
CA ILE A 438 -13.24 2.08 25.39
C ILE A 438 -13.14 0.78 24.59
N ILE A 439 -11.99 0.51 23.97
CA ILE A 439 -11.75 -0.73 23.22
C ILE A 439 -10.63 -1.51 23.90
N PRO A 440 -10.89 -2.72 24.39
CA PRO A 440 -9.86 -3.57 24.96
C PRO A 440 -8.89 -4.08 23.87
N CYS A 441 -7.62 -4.26 24.26
CA CYS A 441 -6.60 -4.85 23.40
C CYS A 441 -7.00 -6.25 22.94
N GLY A 442 -6.81 -6.56 21.65
CA GLY A 442 -7.13 -7.86 21.07
C GLY A 442 -8.54 -7.98 20.51
N THR A 443 -9.34 -6.90 20.51
CA THR A 443 -10.72 -6.91 19.98
C THR A 443 -10.79 -7.39 18.53
N SER A 444 -9.79 -7.11 17.72
CA SER A 444 -9.77 -7.49 16.29
C SER A 444 -8.94 -8.75 15.98
N ASP A 445 -8.53 -9.53 16.98
CA ASP A 445 -7.65 -10.69 16.82
C ASP A 445 -8.17 -11.77 15.86
N ALA A 446 -9.49 -11.88 15.70
CA ALA A 446 -10.11 -12.83 14.76
C ALA A 446 -9.71 -12.56 13.29
N LEU A 447 -9.16 -11.38 12.98
CA LEU A 447 -8.67 -11.05 11.64
C LEU A 447 -7.24 -11.57 11.37
N GLY A 448 -6.49 -11.95 12.40
CA GLY A 448 -5.11 -12.42 12.24
C GLY A 448 -4.20 -11.36 11.60
N ASN A 449 -3.39 -11.77 10.60
CA ASN A 449 -2.53 -10.87 9.82
C ASN A 449 -3.32 -10.06 8.76
N LYS A 450 -4.61 -10.30 8.60
CA LYS A 450 -5.42 -9.64 7.57
C LYS A 450 -5.72 -8.19 7.93
N THR A 451 -6.00 -7.41 6.90
CA THR A 451 -6.64 -6.10 7.02
C THR A 451 -8.15 -6.28 7.04
N GLY A 452 -8.83 -5.52 7.88
CA GLY A 452 -10.29 -5.57 8.01
C GLY A 452 -10.81 -4.72 9.16
N GLU A 453 -12.06 -4.93 9.51
CA GLU A 453 -12.72 -4.30 10.66
C GLU A 453 -13.57 -5.33 11.41
N VAL A 454 -13.67 -5.19 12.73
CA VAL A 454 -14.54 -5.99 13.60
C VAL A 454 -15.54 -5.07 14.27
N GLU A 455 -16.82 -5.46 14.26
CA GLU A 455 -17.83 -4.73 15.02
C GLU A 455 -17.68 -5.03 16.53
N TYR A 456 -17.59 -4.00 17.32
CA TYR A 456 -17.56 -4.05 18.78
C TYR A 456 -18.75 -3.29 19.36
N THR A 457 -19.48 -3.94 20.25
CA THR A 457 -20.60 -3.32 20.97
C THR A 457 -20.08 -2.73 22.29
N LEU A 458 -20.22 -1.42 22.46
CA LEU A 458 -19.84 -0.76 23.69
C LEU A 458 -20.76 -1.20 24.83
N PRO A 459 -20.29 -1.13 26.11
CA PRO A 459 -21.09 -1.47 27.27
C PRO A 459 -22.43 -0.71 27.30
N SER A 460 -23.46 -1.34 27.85
CA SER A 460 -24.83 -0.77 27.89
C SER A 460 -24.91 0.56 28.63
N THR A 461 -24.02 0.79 29.58
CA THR A 461 -23.91 2.05 30.33
C THR A 461 -23.20 3.16 29.56
N PHE A 462 -22.62 2.87 28.37
CA PHE A 462 -22.00 3.89 27.54
C PHE A 462 -23.00 4.97 27.11
N LYS A 463 -24.18 4.53 26.69
CA LYS A 463 -25.32 5.40 26.36
C LYS A 463 -26.61 4.70 26.76
N PRO A 464 -27.28 5.16 27.82
CA PRO A 464 -28.55 4.56 28.24
C PRO A 464 -29.55 4.46 27.08
N ASP A 465 -30.30 3.38 27.03
CA ASP A 465 -31.36 3.12 26.06
C ASP A 465 -30.91 3.05 24.57
N THR A 466 -29.60 3.01 24.31
CA THR A 466 -29.05 2.96 22.95
C THR A 466 -27.89 1.97 22.88
N VAL A 467 -28.00 0.97 22.00
CA VAL A 467 -26.86 0.09 21.69
C VAL A 467 -25.90 0.83 20.76
N VAL A 468 -24.70 1.12 21.25
CA VAL A 468 -23.67 1.77 20.47
C VAL A 468 -22.69 0.73 19.96
N LYS A 469 -22.51 0.69 18.64
CA LYS A 469 -21.56 -0.19 17.95
C LYS A 469 -20.52 0.64 17.24
N VAL A 470 -19.28 0.18 17.31
CA VAL A 470 -18.14 0.80 16.63
C VAL A 470 -17.41 -0.25 15.79
N LYS A 471 -16.66 0.20 14.80
CA LYS A 471 -15.84 -0.66 13.96
C LYS A 471 -14.37 -0.50 14.37
N VAL A 472 -13.77 -1.59 14.82
CA VAL A 472 -12.35 -1.65 15.23
C VAL A 472 -11.53 -2.06 14.01
N PRO A 473 -10.73 -1.15 13.43
CA PRO A 473 -9.96 -1.43 12.23
C PRO A 473 -8.70 -2.22 12.59
N ARG A 474 -8.25 -3.01 11.62
CA ARG A 474 -6.98 -3.72 11.66
C ARG A 474 -6.27 -3.57 10.33
N TYR A 475 -5.01 -3.14 10.35
CA TYR A 475 -4.15 -3.08 9.18
C TYR A 475 -2.99 -4.06 9.33
N ARG A 476 -3.01 -5.15 8.55
CA ARG A 476 -1.91 -6.12 8.54
C ARG A 476 -1.50 -6.60 9.94
N GLY A 477 -2.48 -6.91 10.80
CA GLY A 477 -2.25 -7.33 12.18
C GLY A 477 -2.18 -6.20 13.20
N ILE A 478 -2.07 -4.94 12.79
CA ILE A 478 -2.05 -3.77 13.68
C ILE A 478 -3.49 -3.32 13.98
N GLU A 479 -3.95 -3.53 15.20
CA GLU A 479 -5.27 -3.10 15.70
C GLU A 479 -5.29 -1.60 15.96
N ASN A 480 -6.40 -0.91 15.67
CA ASN A 480 -6.58 0.54 15.85
C ASN A 480 -5.37 1.36 15.33
N PRO A 481 -4.98 1.23 14.04
CA PRO A 481 -3.84 1.99 13.50
C PRO A 481 -4.09 3.51 13.56
N PHE A 482 -5.35 3.94 13.60
CA PHE A 482 -5.83 5.31 13.86
C PHE A 482 -7.14 5.27 14.65
N GLY A 483 -7.62 6.43 15.12
CA GLY A 483 -8.85 6.55 15.90
C GLY A 483 -8.72 6.01 17.32
N HIS A 484 -9.84 5.69 18.00
CA HIS A 484 -9.96 5.25 19.38
C HIS A 484 -9.33 6.25 20.36
N ILE A 485 -8.03 6.23 20.55
CA ILE A 485 -7.26 7.20 21.33
C ILE A 485 -6.13 7.77 20.47
N TRP A 486 -5.69 9.00 20.76
CA TRP A 486 -4.48 9.57 20.21
C TRP A 486 -3.26 8.67 20.46
N LYS A 487 -2.34 8.63 19.53
CA LYS A 487 -1.02 8.03 19.72
C LYS A 487 -0.01 9.15 19.91
N ASN A 488 0.61 9.20 21.10
CA ASN A 488 1.79 10.04 21.31
C ASN A 488 2.97 9.43 20.59
N VAL A 489 3.68 10.22 19.79
CA VAL A 489 4.74 9.77 18.88
C VAL A 489 6.06 10.42 19.26
N ASP A 490 7.12 9.60 19.33
CA ASP A 490 8.48 10.05 19.63
C ASP A 490 9.29 10.31 18.34
N GLY A 491 10.53 10.80 18.50
CA GLY A 491 11.43 11.08 17.38
C GLY A 491 11.07 12.31 16.55
N VAL A 492 10.05 13.07 16.95
CA VAL A 492 9.65 14.33 16.31
C VAL A 492 9.32 15.40 17.36
N ILE A 493 9.75 16.61 17.11
CA ILE A 493 9.46 17.81 17.92
C ILE A 493 9.02 18.92 16.98
N PHE A 494 7.97 19.62 17.36
CA PHE A 494 7.53 20.85 16.73
C PHE A 494 7.88 22.04 17.64
N ASP A 495 8.80 22.91 17.18
CA ASP A 495 9.12 24.17 17.87
C ASP A 495 8.18 25.26 17.34
N ILE A 496 7.12 25.52 18.10
CA ILE A 496 6.13 26.53 17.75
C ILE A 496 6.47 27.82 18.49
N LYS A 497 6.63 28.90 17.73
CA LYS A 497 6.73 30.28 18.20
C LYS A 497 5.41 30.99 17.96
N SER A 498 4.88 31.67 18.96
CA SER A 498 3.73 32.55 18.80
C SER A 498 4.04 33.68 17.81
N ASP A 499 3.03 34.36 17.31
CA ASP A 499 3.24 35.46 16.38
C ASP A 499 4.07 36.60 17.01
N SER A 500 3.94 36.83 18.31
CA SER A 500 4.78 37.77 19.07
C SER A 500 6.24 37.35 19.18
N ASP A 501 6.55 36.05 19.04
CA ASP A 501 7.89 35.49 19.23
C ASP A 501 8.55 35.08 17.87
N GLY A 502 8.05 35.63 16.77
CA GLY A 502 8.62 35.41 15.44
C GLY A 502 7.79 34.53 14.50
N GLY A 503 6.68 33.94 14.97
CA GLY A 503 5.67 33.34 14.09
C GLY A 503 6.12 32.13 13.29
N THR A 504 6.98 31.24 13.83
CA THR A 504 7.46 30.03 13.15
C THR A 504 6.85 28.76 13.75
N SER A 505 6.86 27.65 13.01
CA SER A 505 6.42 26.32 13.47
C SER A 505 7.35 25.24 12.90
N THR A 506 8.57 25.17 13.40
CA THR A 506 9.64 24.36 12.84
C THR A 506 9.51 22.89 13.25
N ILE A 507 9.69 21.99 12.29
CA ILE A 507 9.63 20.53 12.45
C ILE A 507 11.05 20.01 12.61
N TYR A 508 11.32 19.27 13.68
CA TYR A 508 12.58 18.60 13.93
C TYR A 508 12.38 17.09 14.02
N LEU A 509 13.16 16.32 13.26
CA LEU A 509 13.19 14.86 13.29
C LEU A 509 14.47 14.38 13.92
N ALA A 510 14.38 13.43 14.85
CA ALA A 510 15.55 12.79 15.44
C ALA A 510 16.29 11.95 14.39
N LYS A 511 17.64 11.96 14.43
CA LYS A 511 18.46 11.21 13.49
C LYS A 511 18.51 9.72 13.81
N THR A 512 18.48 9.39 15.10
CA THR A 512 18.51 8.01 15.60
C THR A 512 17.63 7.86 16.84
N GLU A 513 17.34 6.62 17.24
CA GLU A 513 16.60 6.30 18.46
C GLU A 513 17.31 6.79 19.75
N ALA A 514 18.62 6.96 19.71
CA ALA A 514 19.39 7.50 20.84
C ALA A 514 19.12 9.00 21.07
N ASP A 515 18.69 9.69 20.02
CA ASP A 515 18.42 11.13 20.07
C ASP A 515 17.00 11.46 20.58
N TYR A 516 16.12 10.45 20.77
CA TYR A 516 14.75 10.69 21.22
C TYR A 516 14.70 11.41 22.57
N GLY A 517 14.03 12.54 22.59
CA GLY A 517 13.96 13.43 23.74
C GLY A 517 12.82 14.43 23.64
N ASP A 518 12.75 15.30 24.63
CA ASP A 518 11.72 16.34 24.74
C ASP A 518 12.29 17.75 24.50
N THR A 519 13.53 17.83 24.06
CA THR A 519 14.25 19.06 23.67
C THR A 519 14.94 18.85 22.33
N VAL A 520 15.05 19.92 21.54
CA VAL A 520 15.81 19.88 20.29
C VAL A 520 17.31 19.95 20.63
N THR A 521 18.06 19.00 20.12
CA THR A 521 19.52 18.89 20.28
C THR A 521 20.18 18.75 18.90
N GLU A 522 21.52 18.64 18.85
CA GLU A 522 22.27 18.34 17.63
C GLU A 522 21.88 16.98 16.99
N GLY A 523 21.26 16.08 17.76
CA GLY A 523 20.70 14.81 17.29
C GLY A 523 19.43 14.96 16.45
N PHE A 524 18.91 16.18 16.28
CA PHE A 524 17.74 16.46 15.42
C PHE A 524 18.14 17.18 14.14
N SER A 525 17.36 16.95 13.08
CA SER A 525 17.46 17.67 11.82
C SER A 525 16.13 18.37 11.52
N GLU A 526 16.20 19.59 11.00
CA GLU A 526 15.04 20.32 10.53
C GLU A 526 14.48 19.69 9.26
N LEU A 527 13.16 19.44 9.23
CA LEU A 527 12.43 19.00 8.04
C LEU A 527 11.84 20.19 7.28
N GLY A 528 11.34 21.21 7.98
CA GLY A 528 10.66 22.36 7.42
C GLY A 528 9.70 22.99 8.42
N GLN A 529 8.64 23.65 7.90
CA GLN A 529 7.66 24.38 8.70
C GLN A 529 6.27 23.75 8.61
N LEU A 530 5.58 23.60 9.75
CA LEU A 530 4.15 23.26 9.78
C LEU A 530 3.29 24.45 9.31
N PRO A 531 2.10 24.17 8.76
CA PRO A 531 1.08 25.21 8.59
C PRO A 531 0.76 25.89 9.94
N ARG A 532 0.56 27.20 9.92
CA ARG A 532 0.21 27.94 11.15
C ARG A 532 -1.28 27.96 11.45
N LYS A 533 -2.09 27.32 10.61
CA LYS A 533 -3.53 27.16 10.78
C LYS A 533 -3.88 25.69 10.63
N GLY A 534 -4.67 25.18 11.58
CA GLY A 534 -5.24 23.83 11.50
C GLY A 534 -6.33 23.74 10.44
N GLY A 535 -6.61 22.52 9.98
CA GLY A 535 -7.63 22.21 8.99
C GLY A 535 -7.33 20.91 8.25
N ALA A 536 -8.13 20.58 7.25
CA ALA A 536 -7.88 19.41 6.43
C ALA A 536 -6.57 19.56 5.65
N ILE A 537 -5.73 18.53 5.67
CA ILE A 537 -4.40 18.51 5.08
C ILE A 537 -4.53 18.50 3.55
N SER A 538 -4.01 19.53 2.88
CA SER A 538 -3.97 19.62 1.41
C SER A 538 -2.69 19.03 0.84
N ASP A 539 -1.54 19.23 1.50
CA ASP A 539 -0.27 18.62 1.09
C ASP A 539 0.63 18.26 2.28
N THR A 540 1.63 17.42 2.01
CA THR A 540 2.58 16.90 3.01
C THR A 540 4.00 16.98 2.47
N TYR A 541 5.00 17.00 3.36
CA TYR A 541 6.38 16.81 2.96
C TYR A 541 6.54 15.45 2.28
N LEU A 542 7.17 15.45 1.11
CA LEU A 542 7.29 14.27 0.25
C LEU A 542 7.86 13.06 1.03
N GLY A 543 7.17 11.94 0.92
CA GLY A 543 7.54 10.71 1.63
C GLY A 543 7.15 10.68 3.12
N THR A 544 6.40 11.68 3.59
CA THR A 544 5.90 11.72 4.97
C THR A 544 4.42 12.07 5.04
N PHE A 545 3.80 11.78 6.19
CA PHE A 545 2.43 12.24 6.49
C PHE A 545 2.40 13.63 7.17
N ILE A 546 3.57 14.24 7.42
CA ILE A 546 3.65 15.56 8.08
C ILE A 546 3.16 16.65 7.11
N PRO A 547 2.18 17.48 7.50
CA PRO A 547 1.60 18.49 6.62
C PRO A 547 2.60 19.60 6.28
N SER A 548 2.68 19.93 5.01
CA SER A 548 3.28 21.16 4.48
C SER A 548 2.22 22.23 4.25
N GLU A 549 0.96 21.81 3.95
CA GLU A 549 -0.18 22.70 3.75
C GLU A 549 -1.47 22.12 4.35
N ALA A 550 -2.36 23.01 4.84
CA ALA A 550 -3.65 22.64 5.41
C ALA A 550 -4.75 23.63 4.94
N THR A 551 -4.96 23.71 3.63
CA THR A 551 -5.92 24.61 2.96
C THR A 551 -6.53 23.96 1.73
N GLY A 552 -7.81 24.25 1.46
CA GLY A 552 -8.48 23.81 0.24
C GLY A 552 -8.83 22.32 0.17
N ALA A 553 -8.65 21.58 1.26
CA ALA A 553 -8.95 20.15 1.36
C ALA A 553 -10.16 19.86 2.26
N SER A 554 -10.59 18.60 2.30
CA SER A 554 -11.67 18.08 3.14
C SER A 554 -11.36 16.66 3.61
N SER A 555 -12.27 16.02 4.34
CA SER A 555 -12.17 14.59 4.69
C SER A 555 -12.20 13.62 3.49
N THR A 556 -12.43 14.11 2.28
CA THR A 556 -12.48 13.30 1.04
C THR A 556 -11.56 13.81 -0.06
N THR A 557 -10.88 14.93 0.15
CA THR A 557 -9.95 15.55 -0.80
C THR A 557 -8.63 15.91 -0.13
N GLY A 558 -7.57 16.05 -0.90
CA GLY A 558 -6.21 16.24 -0.39
C GLY A 558 -5.73 14.97 0.28
N ARG A 559 -5.17 15.09 1.48
CA ARG A 559 -4.69 13.93 2.26
C ARG A 559 -5.80 13.28 3.09
N CYS A 560 -7.04 13.80 3.02
CA CYS A 560 -8.26 13.33 3.69
C CYS A 560 -8.26 13.36 5.22
N ASP A 561 -7.15 13.68 5.84
CA ASP A 561 -6.94 13.75 7.27
C ASP A 561 -6.83 15.21 7.72
N ASN A 562 -6.88 15.44 9.03
CA ASN A 562 -6.85 16.78 9.60
C ASN A 562 -5.49 17.10 10.25
N PHE A 563 -5.17 18.36 10.28
CA PHE A 563 -4.06 18.92 11.04
C PHE A 563 -4.59 19.82 12.14
N GLU A 564 -4.10 19.63 13.36
CA GLU A 564 -4.40 20.47 14.51
C GLU A 564 -3.14 21.13 15.04
N THR A 565 -3.20 22.44 15.31
CA THR A 565 -2.09 23.20 15.86
C THR A 565 -2.57 24.23 16.87
N ASN A 566 -1.69 24.64 17.79
CA ASN A 566 -1.91 25.75 18.71
C ASN A 566 -0.69 26.66 18.69
N ILE A 567 -0.86 27.81 18.07
CA ILE A 567 0.17 28.86 17.91
C ILE A 567 0.03 30.01 18.93
N ALA A 568 -0.92 29.93 19.87
CA ALA A 568 -1.19 31.02 20.84
C ALA A 568 -0.03 31.22 21.82
N SER A 569 0.82 30.23 22.03
CA SER A 569 1.97 30.33 22.94
C SER A 569 3.16 29.54 22.38
N SER A 570 4.35 30.13 22.56
CA SER A 570 5.62 29.49 22.18
C SER A 570 5.93 28.29 23.07
N SER A 571 6.14 27.14 22.48
CA SER A 571 6.62 25.94 23.19
C SER A 571 7.03 24.82 22.24
N LEU A 572 7.81 23.87 22.76
CA LEU A 572 8.03 22.60 22.10
C LEU A 572 6.77 21.72 22.20
N ARG A 573 6.34 21.20 21.07
CA ARG A 573 5.13 20.37 20.95
C ARG A 573 5.48 18.95 20.53
N THR A 574 4.63 18.01 20.94
CA THR A 574 4.69 16.62 20.52
C THR A 574 3.74 16.34 19.37
N LEU A 575 3.95 15.27 18.64
CA LEU A 575 3.00 14.75 17.66
C LEU A 575 1.95 13.87 18.36
N PHE A 576 0.69 14.28 18.29
CA PHE A 576 -0.46 13.41 18.52
C PHE A 576 -1.00 12.94 17.18
N TYR A 577 -1.07 11.62 17.00
CA TYR A 577 -1.29 10.96 15.72
C TYR A 577 -2.61 10.20 15.67
N GLY A 578 -3.23 10.15 14.48
CA GLY A 578 -4.31 9.23 14.14
C GLY A 578 -5.72 9.67 14.54
N GLY A 579 -5.88 10.71 15.33
CA GLY A 579 -7.18 11.13 15.86
C GLY A 579 -7.65 10.27 17.04
N HIS A 580 -8.83 10.56 17.57
CA HIS A 580 -9.49 9.80 18.65
C HIS A 580 -10.99 9.59 18.37
N ALA A 581 -11.70 9.00 19.32
CA ALA A 581 -13.05 8.45 19.13
C ALA A 581 -14.14 9.46 18.75
N ASP A 582 -13.97 10.77 18.91
CA ASP A 582 -14.95 11.78 18.48
C ASP A 582 -14.48 12.70 17.33
N TYR A 583 -13.43 12.29 16.58
CA TYR A 583 -12.91 13.10 15.47
C TYR A 583 -13.62 12.85 14.12
N GLY A 584 -14.46 11.80 14.05
CA GLY A 584 -15.24 11.51 12.85
C GLY A 584 -14.37 11.29 11.60
N ALA A 585 -14.80 11.84 10.50
CA ALA A 585 -14.17 11.66 9.19
C ALA A 585 -12.82 12.39 9.02
N PHE A 586 -12.37 13.16 10.00
CA PHE A 586 -11.06 13.82 9.96
C PHE A 586 -9.93 12.96 10.52
N ALA A 587 -10.25 11.91 11.28
CA ALA A 587 -9.25 10.96 11.76
C ALA A 587 -8.72 10.09 10.61
N GLY A 588 -7.51 9.56 10.76
CA GLY A 588 -6.93 8.65 9.78
C GLY A 588 -5.43 8.46 9.97
N LEU A 589 -4.81 7.69 9.06
CA LEU A 589 -3.38 7.38 9.11
C LEU A 589 -2.46 8.59 8.84
N GLY A 590 -2.98 9.70 8.32
CA GLY A 590 -2.24 10.93 8.10
C GLY A 590 -2.56 12.03 9.13
N TYR A 591 -3.45 11.79 10.11
CA TYR A 591 -3.78 12.83 11.08
C TYR A 591 -2.58 13.25 11.90
N CYS A 592 -2.29 14.56 11.89
CA CYS A 592 -1.17 15.18 12.58
C CYS A 592 -1.66 16.26 13.56
N GLY A 593 -1.36 16.11 14.86
CA GLY A 593 -1.69 17.10 15.89
C GLY A 593 -0.42 17.66 16.52
N SER A 594 -0.23 18.98 16.48
CA SER A 594 0.86 19.74 17.10
C SER A 594 0.37 20.70 18.20
N ALA A 595 -0.86 20.50 18.70
CA ALA A 595 -1.44 21.40 19.69
C ALA A 595 -0.90 21.20 21.11
N ASN A 596 -0.39 20.03 21.44
CA ASN A 596 0.00 19.62 22.78
C ASN A 596 1.49 19.76 23.05
N THR A 597 1.87 20.23 24.24
CA THR A 597 3.29 20.32 24.65
C THR A 597 3.92 18.93 24.81
N VAL A 598 5.24 18.84 24.72
CA VAL A 598 5.99 17.56 24.90
C VAL A 598 5.73 16.89 26.25
N GLY A 599 5.34 17.64 27.28
CA GLY A 599 4.97 17.14 28.61
C GLY A 599 3.49 16.83 28.78
N ALA A 600 2.67 16.95 27.74
CA ALA A 600 1.23 16.72 27.86
C ALA A 600 0.91 15.25 28.20
N SER A 601 -0.13 15.06 29.02
CA SER A 601 -0.75 13.78 29.30
C SER A 601 -2.28 13.93 29.22
N SER A 602 -2.97 12.92 28.73
CA SER A 602 -4.41 12.96 28.53
C SER A 602 -5.02 11.56 28.65
N ALA A 603 -6.25 11.49 29.17
CA ALA A 603 -7.05 10.27 29.16
C ALA A 603 -7.31 9.73 27.74
N ARG A 604 -7.28 10.63 26.74
CA ARG A 604 -7.49 10.33 25.31
C ARG A 604 -6.21 9.94 24.58
N CYS A 605 -5.05 9.90 25.27
CA CYS A 605 -3.75 9.72 24.60
C CYS A 605 -2.98 8.53 25.16
N GLY A 606 -2.72 7.58 24.31
CA GLY A 606 -1.87 6.41 24.53
C GLY A 606 -0.64 6.43 23.64
N SER A 607 -0.06 5.26 23.41
CA SER A 607 1.02 5.03 22.44
C SER A 607 1.06 3.55 22.05
N ARG A 608 2.08 3.15 21.29
CA ARG A 608 2.39 1.76 20.95
C ARG A 608 3.80 1.41 21.38
N LEU A 609 4.15 0.13 21.32
CA LEU A 609 5.49 -0.35 21.54
C LEU A 609 6.15 -0.61 20.17
N VAL A 610 7.43 -0.28 20.05
CA VAL A 610 8.24 -0.49 18.85
C VAL A 610 9.56 -1.14 19.26
N TYR A 611 10.06 -2.07 18.45
CA TYR A 611 11.38 -2.64 18.59
C TYR A 611 12.12 -2.61 17.25
N ARG A 612 13.40 -2.19 17.28
CA ARG A 612 14.32 -2.26 16.13
C ARG A 612 15.56 -3.08 16.50
N PRO A 613 15.87 -4.14 15.73
CA PRO A 613 17.02 -5.03 15.96
C PRO A 613 18.39 -4.33 15.99
#